data_8ea984c6a077af60fa85af2f3dc06605
#
_entry.id   8ea984c6a077af60fa85af2f3dc06605
#
_cell.length_a   1.000
_cell.length_b   1.000
_cell.length_c   1.000
_cell.angle_alpha   90.00
_cell.angle_beta   90.00
_cell.angle_gamma   90.00
#
_symmetry.space_group_name_H-M   'P 1'
#
loop_
_entity.id
_entity.type
_entity.pdbx_description
1 polymer ?
#
loop_
_entity_poly.entity_id
_entity_poly.type
_entity_poly.pdbx_seq_one_letter_code
_entity_poly.pdbx_strand_id
1 'polypeptide(L)'
;MPRMQFGLSAFKRARGDLPELPVVNMFAEASATEETGVVLQSRPALVDRAANMGIGPVACLFKGNGVLDGALYGISATALYRETVSLGAIDGSGFASMAGYEDYLFANAGASIWTYDGATLSTVAFPDGASVIKVLVGSGRLIALRSDTEKFYYSDPLAATIGALNFATAENQPDRLRDMIFIK
;
A
#
# COMPACT_ATOMS: atom_id res chain seq x y z
N MET A 1 -42.02 15.15 -23.15
CA MET A 1 -41.61 14.03 -22.29
C MET A 1 -41.03 14.61 -21.00
N PRO A 2 -41.43 14.14 -19.82
CA PRO A 2 -40.84 14.61 -18.59
C PRO A 2 -39.38 14.19 -18.54
N ARG A 3 -38.47 15.14 -18.32
CA ARG A 3 -37.03 14.89 -18.15
C ARG A 3 -36.81 14.24 -16.80
N MET A 4 -36.29 13.01 -16.75
CA MET A 4 -35.80 12.40 -15.52
C MET A 4 -34.46 13.00 -15.17
N GLN A 5 -34.37 13.69 -14.04
CA GLN A 5 -33.12 14.15 -13.50
C GLN A 5 -32.53 13.01 -12.65
N PHE A 6 -31.40 12.44 -13.09
CA PHE A 6 -30.64 11.50 -12.29
C PHE A 6 -29.82 12.28 -11.25
N GLY A 7 -29.89 11.86 -10.00
CA GLY A 7 -29.01 12.39 -8.96
C GLY A 7 -27.58 11.94 -9.20
N LEU A 8 -26.62 12.86 -9.10
CA LEU A 8 -25.18 12.59 -9.23
C LEU A 8 -24.58 11.75 -8.11
N SER A 9 -25.38 11.34 -7.12
CA SER A 9 -24.93 10.52 -6.00
C SER A 9 -26.02 9.57 -5.53
N ALA A 10 -25.64 8.37 -5.10
CA ALA A 10 -26.52 7.36 -4.51
C ALA A 10 -26.92 7.72 -3.07
N PHE A 11 -27.44 8.93 -2.83
CA PHE A 11 -27.93 9.33 -1.51
C PHE A 11 -29.41 9.00 -1.35
N LYS A 12 -29.80 8.55 -0.16
CA LYS A 12 -31.19 8.52 0.27
C LYS A 12 -31.75 9.95 0.20
N ARG A 13 -32.79 10.16 -0.57
CA ARG A 13 -33.46 11.45 -0.63
C ARG A 13 -34.24 11.69 0.65
N ALA A 14 -34.15 12.90 1.18
CA ALA A 14 -34.91 13.31 2.36
C ALA A 14 -36.43 13.53 2.09
N ARG A 15 -36.89 13.45 0.84
CA ARG A 15 -38.30 13.57 0.43
C ARG A 15 -38.76 12.28 -0.23
N GLY A 16 -39.80 11.68 0.36
CA GLY A 16 -40.34 10.38 0.01
C GLY A 16 -41.14 10.23 -1.29
N ASP A 17 -41.19 11.26 -2.13
CA ASP A 17 -42.10 11.29 -3.30
C ASP A 17 -41.47 10.78 -4.60
N LEU A 18 -40.19 10.42 -4.60
CA LEU A 18 -39.50 9.91 -5.78
C LEU A 18 -38.87 8.57 -5.47
N PRO A 19 -38.99 7.58 -6.37
CA PRO A 19 -38.38 6.28 -6.17
C PRO A 19 -36.86 6.42 -5.99
N GLU A 20 -36.34 5.73 -4.99
CA GLU A 20 -34.89 5.57 -4.82
C GLU A 20 -34.37 4.76 -6.03
N LEU A 21 -33.47 5.34 -6.81
CA LEU A 21 -32.75 4.64 -7.85
C LEU A 21 -31.36 4.30 -7.34
N PRO A 22 -31.15 3.10 -6.76
CA PRO A 22 -29.82 2.69 -6.37
C PRO A 22 -28.95 2.50 -7.61
N VAL A 23 -27.87 3.26 -7.70
CA VAL A 23 -26.86 3.05 -8.73
C VAL A 23 -25.94 1.93 -8.24
N VAL A 24 -26.10 0.74 -8.81
CA VAL A 24 -25.29 -0.43 -8.45
C VAL A 24 -24.33 -0.72 -9.59
N ASN A 25 -23.03 -0.81 -9.28
CA ASN A 25 -21.95 -1.08 -10.23
C ASN A 25 -21.86 -0.08 -11.41
N MET A 26 -22.32 1.13 -11.19
CA MET A 26 -22.25 2.24 -12.15
C MET A 26 -21.78 3.50 -11.43
N PHE A 27 -21.20 4.42 -12.16
CA PHE A 27 -20.93 5.77 -11.70
C PHE A 27 -21.52 6.79 -12.69
N ALA A 28 -21.94 7.91 -12.15
CA ALA A 28 -22.47 9.01 -12.94
C ALA A 28 -21.33 9.96 -13.29
N GLU A 29 -21.14 10.21 -14.57
CA GLU A 29 -20.14 11.15 -15.08
C GLU A 29 -20.83 12.33 -15.75
N ALA A 30 -20.32 13.54 -15.53
CA ALA A 30 -20.83 14.73 -16.21
C ALA A 30 -20.43 14.67 -17.69
N SER A 31 -21.41 14.82 -18.58
CA SER A 31 -21.18 14.84 -20.02
C SER A 31 -21.66 16.16 -20.60
N ALA A 32 -20.79 16.83 -21.34
CA ALA A 32 -21.15 18.06 -22.04
C ALA A 32 -21.93 17.81 -23.35
N THR A 33 -21.94 16.58 -23.84
CA THR A 33 -22.53 16.20 -25.12
C THR A 33 -23.95 15.62 -25.00
N GLU A 34 -24.33 15.18 -23.79
CA GLU A 34 -25.64 14.59 -23.55
C GLU A 34 -26.66 15.64 -23.10
N GLU A 35 -27.90 15.57 -23.63
CA GLU A 35 -28.97 16.47 -23.25
C GLU A 35 -29.27 16.50 -21.75
N THR A 36 -29.02 15.40 -21.04
CA THR A 36 -29.24 15.28 -19.61
C THR A 36 -28.06 15.79 -18.79
N GLY A 37 -26.90 16.07 -19.41
CA GLY A 37 -25.67 16.49 -18.75
C GLY A 37 -25.01 15.38 -17.92
N VAL A 38 -25.55 14.16 -17.90
CA VAL A 38 -25.04 13.05 -17.09
C VAL A 38 -25.15 11.74 -17.88
N VAL A 39 -24.07 10.98 -17.88
CA VAL A 39 -23.99 9.61 -18.40
C VAL A 39 -23.74 8.63 -17.25
N LEU A 40 -24.46 7.52 -17.27
CA LEU A 40 -24.20 6.40 -16.38
C LEU A 40 -23.24 5.44 -17.08
N GLN A 41 -22.02 5.32 -16.53
CA GLN A 41 -21.04 4.36 -17.01
C GLN A 41 -21.02 3.13 -16.12
N SER A 42 -20.97 1.95 -16.73
CA SER A 42 -20.76 0.72 -15.98
C SER A 42 -19.35 0.69 -15.43
N ARG A 43 -19.22 0.24 -14.19
CA ARG A 43 -17.90 -0.06 -13.62
C ARG A 43 -17.20 -1.10 -14.50
N PRO A 44 -15.92 -0.91 -14.85
CA PRO A 44 -15.14 -1.96 -15.50
C PRO A 44 -15.23 -3.26 -14.70
N ALA A 45 -15.39 -4.37 -15.37
CA ALA A 45 -15.36 -5.68 -14.71
C ALA A 45 -14.04 -5.88 -14.01
N LEU A 46 -14.07 -6.51 -12.83
CA LEU A 46 -12.85 -6.99 -12.20
C LEU A 46 -12.34 -8.18 -13.02
N VAL A 47 -11.15 -8.05 -13.54
CA VAL A 47 -10.45 -9.12 -14.25
C VAL A 47 -9.32 -9.59 -13.37
N ASP A 48 -9.20 -10.91 -13.20
CA ASP A 48 -8.07 -11.50 -12.52
C ASP A 48 -6.78 -11.11 -13.27
N ARG A 49 -5.89 -10.43 -12.59
CA ARG A 49 -4.62 -9.99 -13.17
C ARG A 49 -3.60 -11.12 -13.22
N ALA A 50 -3.58 -11.94 -12.19
CA ALA A 50 -2.65 -13.06 -12.06
C ALA A 50 -3.34 -14.22 -11.37
N ALA A 51 -3.05 -15.43 -11.83
CA ALA A 51 -3.46 -16.64 -11.13
C ALA A 51 -2.63 -16.76 -9.86
N ASN A 52 -3.27 -16.58 -8.71
CA ASN A 52 -2.77 -16.87 -7.37
C ASN A 52 -1.35 -16.36 -7.02
N MET A 53 -1.31 -15.30 -6.27
CA MET A 53 -0.11 -14.81 -5.58
C MET A 53 0.06 -15.61 -4.27
N GLY A 54 0.40 -16.90 -4.38
CA GLY A 54 0.52 -17.81 -3.25
C GLY A 54 -0.80 -18.46 -2.78
N ILE A 55 -0.73 -19.25 -1.71
CA ILE A 55 -1.85 -20.06 -1.19
C ILE A 55 -2.59 -19.35 -0.05
N GLY A 56 -1.96 -18.36 0.60
CA GLY A 56 -2.51 -17.68 1.76
C GLY A 56 -3.20 -16.36 1.42
N PRO A 57 -3.76 -15.70 2.42
CA PRO A 57 -4.27 -14.35 2.26
C PRO A 57 -3.15 -13.39 1.86
N VAL A 58 -3.45 -12.49 0.94
CA VAL A 58 -2.53 -11.42 0.55
C VAL A 58 -2.63 -10.31 1.59
N ALA A 59 -1.55 -10.09 2.33
CA ALA A 59 -1.47 -9.11 3.41
C ALA A 59 -1.11 -7.70 2.90
N CYS A 60 -0.30 -7.62 1.85
CA CYS A 60 0.14 -6.34 1.28
C CYS A 60 0.42 -6.50 -0.22
N LEU A 61 0.14 -5.45 -0.99
CA LEU A 61 0.48 -5.34 -2.40
C LEU A 61 1.26 -4.05 -2.63
N PHE A 62 2.26 -4.12 -3.49
CA PHE A 62 3.08 -2.98 -3.88
C PHE A 62 3.35 -2.98 -5.38
N LYS A 63 3.20 -1.81 -5.97
CA LYS A 63 3.65 -1.53 -7.34
C LYS A 63 4.17 -0.10 -7.38
N GLY A 64 5.47 0.06 -7.61
CA GLY A 64 6.13 1.36 -7.72
C GLY A 64 6.64 1.62 -9.13
N ASN A 65 6.31 2.77 -9.71
CA ASN A 65 6.95 3.21 -10.94
C ASN A 65 8.40 3.60 -10.63
N GLY A 66 9.35 3.03 -11.36
CA GLY A 66 10.78 3.27 -11.12
C GLY A 66 11.34 2.51 -9.91
N VAL A 67 10.64 1.51 -9.42
CA VAL A 67 11.16 0.56 -8.43
C VAL A 67 11.35 -0.78 -9.12
N LEU A 68 12.58 -1.27 -9.14
CA LEU A 68 12.97 -2.46 -9.88
C LEU A 68 12.42 -2.41 -11.32
N ASP A 69 11.72 -3.44 -11.74
CA ASP A 69 11.10 -3.55 -13.07
C ASP A 69 9.64 -3.05 -13.15
N GLY A 70 9.14 -2.44 -12.06
CA GLY A 70 7.75 -1.97 -11.99
C GLY A 70 6.71 -3.09 -11.95
N ALA A 71 7.10 -4.33 -11.65
CA ALA A 71 6.20 -5.47 -11.47
C ALA A 71 5.30 -5.28 -10.24
N LEU A 72 4.27 -6.11 -10.14
CA LEU A 72 3.44 -6.21 -8.94
C LEU A 72 4.11 -7.15 -7.94
N TYR A 73 4.37 -6.65 -6.75
CA TYR A 73 4.87 -7.43 -5.63
C TYR A 73 3.78 -7.62 -4.59
N GLY A 74 3.83 -8.73 -3.85
CA GLY A 74 2.85 -9.00 -2.80
C GLY A 74 3.40 -9.91 -1.72
N ILE A 75 2.88 -9.72 -0.52
CA ILE A 75 3.11 -10.61 0.62
C ILE A 75 1.88 -11.49 0.76
N SER A 76 2.07 -12.79 0.64
CA SER A 76 1.02 -13.79 0.84
C SER A 76 1.49 -14.84 1.85
N ALA A 77 0.72 -15.02 2.91
CA ALA A 77 1.12 -15.84 4.06
C ALA A 77 2.53 -15.46 4.56
N THR A 78 3.50 -16.33 4.40
CA THR A 78 4.89 -16.19 4.88
C THR A 78 5.88 -16.08 3.72
N ALA A 79 5.47 -15.54 2.57
CA ALA A 79 6.36 -15.41 1.42
C ALA A 79 6.14 -14.11 0.65
N LEU A 80 7.22 -13.61 0.07
CA LEU A 80 7.22 -12.50 -0.87
C LEU A 80 7.08 -13.05 -2.29
N TYR A 81 6.24 -12.41 -3.08
CA TYR A 81 5.95 -12.77 -4.47
C TYR A 81 6.22 -11.60 -5.40
N ARG A 82 6.69 -11.91 -6.59
CA ARG A 82 6.68 -11.05 -7.78
C ARG A 82 5.70 -11.64 -8.78
N GLU A 83 4.60 -10.97 -9.03
CA GLU A 83 3.47 -11.50 -9.79
C GLU A 83 3.02 -12.86 -9.18
N THR A 84 3.26 -13.96 -9.88
CA THR A 84 2.93 -15.33 -9.41
C THR A 84 4.13 -16.12 -8.90
N VAL A 85 5.34 -15.53 -8.99
CA VAL A 85 6.60 -16.22 -8.65
C VAL A 85 6.98 -15.92 -7.20
N SER A 86 7.20 -16.94 -6.41
CA SER A 86 7.73 -16.80 -5.05
C SER A 86 9.20 -16.39 -5.10
N LEU A 87 9.54 -15.32 -4.41
CA LEU A 87 10.90 -14.84 -4.25
C LEU A 87 11.59 -15.46 -3.02
N GLY A 88 10.80 -15.94 -2.06
CA GLY A 88 11.32 -16.59 -0.87
C GLY A 88 10.42 -16.39 0.35
N ALA A 89 10.79 -17.09 1.43
CA ALA A 89 10.11 -16.97 2.72
C ALA A 89 10.50 -15.69 3.43
N ILE A 90 9.51 -15.07 4.09
CA ILE A 90 9.69 -13.91 4.98
C ILE A 90 8.90 -14.15 6.27
N ASP A 91 9.13 -13.31 7.28
CA ASP A 91 8.27 -13.30 8.47
C ASP A 91 6.84 -13.01 8.07
N GLY A 92 5.86 -13.72 8.59
CA GLY A 92 4.48 -13.62 8.13
C GLY A 92 3.41 -13.45 9.21
N SER A 93 3.79 -12.98 10.40
CA SER A 93 2.88 -12.98 11.56
C SER A 93 2.36 -11.61 11.97
N GLY A 94 2.61 -10.55 11.22
CA GLY A 94 2.31 -9.19 11.64
C GLY A 94 1.66 -8.32 10.60
N PHE A 95 1.64 -7.05 10.90
CA PHE A 95 1.20 -6.01 9.98
C PHE A 95 2.18 -5.94 8.80
N ALA A 96 1.66 -6.07 7.59
CA ALA A 96 2.50 -6.07 6.40
C ALA A 96 2.62 -4.66 5.82
N SER A 97 3.83 -4.26 5.45
CA SER A 97 4.10 -3.05 4.71
C SER A 97 5.20 -3.27 3.68
N MET A 98 5.09 -2.59 2.55
CA MET A 98 6.12 -2.58 1.51
C MET A 98 6.38 -1.16 1.04
N ALA A 99 7.64 -0.90 0.71
CA ALA A 99 8.09 0.36 0.11
C ALA A 99 9.31 0.07 -0.77
N GLY A 100 9.65 0.97 -1.69
CA GLY A 100 10.82 0.75 -2.52
C GLY A 100 11.30 2.03 -3.21
N TYR A 101 12.53 2.00 -3.66
CA TYR A 101 13.13 2.98 -4.54
C TYR A 101 14.13 2.31 -5.48
N GLU A 102 14.21 2.78 -6.72
CA GLU A 102 15.15 2.31 -7.74
C GLU A 102 15.33 0.78 -7.73
N ASP A 103 16.48 0.31 -7.25
CA ASP A 103 16.88 -1.10 -7.30
C ASP A 103 16.48 -1.91 -6.05
N TYR A 104 15.74 -1.33 -5.12
CA TYR A 104 15.40 -2.01 -3.87
C TYR A 104 13.91 -1.98 -3.56
N LEU A 105 13.39 -3.15 -3.22
CA LEU A 105 12.09 -3.32 -2.56
C LEU A 105 12.32 -3.74 -1.11
N PHE A 106 11.65 -3.07 -0.20
CA PHE A 106 11.64 -3.40 1.23
C PHE A 106 10.29 -3.94 1.64
N ALA A 107 10.30 -5.00 2.42
CA ALA A 107 9.11 -5.64 2.93
C ALA A 107 9.22 -5.88 4.43
N ASN A 108 8.13 -5.68 5.13
CA ASN A 108 7.97 -6.04 6.54
C ASN A 108 6.63 -6.72 6.70
N ALA A 109 6.59 -7.87 7.33
CA ALA A 109 5.35 -8.62 7.62
C ALA A 109 5.39 -9.29 8.99
N GLY A 110 6.35 -8.92 9.81
CA GLY A 110 6.58 -9.44 11.14
C GLY A 110 7.59 -8.56 11.88
N ALA A 111 8.61 -9.16 12.46
CA ALA A 111 9.62 -8.43 13.22
C ALA A 111 10.76 -7.89 12.36
N SER A 112 11.04 -8.52 11.21
CA SER A 112 12.23 -8.25 10.40
C SER A 112 11.90 -7.34 9.21
N ILE A 113 12.94 -6.67 8.71
CA ILE A 113 12.90 -6.00 7.40
C ILE A 113 13.58 -6.90 6.39
N TRP A 114 12.92 -7.13 5.28
CA TRP A 114 13.43 -7.86 4.15
C TRP A 114 13.70 -6.91 3.00
N THR A 115 14.77 -7.11 2.27
CA THR A 115 15.10 -6.38 1.06
C THR A 115 15.26 -7.32 -0.12
N TYR A 116 14.76 -6.90 -1.27
CA TYR A 116 14.93 -7.57 -2.54
C TYR A 116 15.57 -6.60 -3.53
N ASP A 117 16.68 -7.01 -4.14
CA ASP A 117 17.50 -6.20 -5.05
C ASP A 117 17.28 -6.54 -6.53
N GLY A 118 16.19 -7.24 -6.84
CA GLY A 118 15.91 -7.75 -8.20
C GLY A 118 16.44 -9.16 -8.45
N ALA A 119 17.35 -9.68 -7.62
CA ALA A 119 17.92 -11.01 -7.72
C ALA A 119 17.82 -11.80 -6.41
N THR A 120 18.14 -11.18 -5.28
CA THR A 120 18.30 -11.84 -3.99
C THR A 120 17.36 -11.24 -2.93
N LEU A 121 16.69 -12.10 -2.19
CA LEU A 121 15.94 -11.74 -0.99
C LEU A 121 16.82 -11.93 0.25
N SER A 122 17.02 -10.88 1.04
CA SER A 122 17.84 -10.89 2.24
C SER A 122 17.21 -10.08 3.36
N THR A 123 17.68 -10.27 4.59
CA THR A 123 17.25 -9.45 5.73
C THR A 123 18.10 -8.21 5.88
N VAL A 124 17.47 -7.09 6.21
CA VAL A 124 18.16 -5.87 6.64
C VAL A 124 18.42 -5.95 8.12
N ALA A 125 19.70 -5.86 8.52
CA ALA A 125 20.04 -5.79 9.94
C ALA A 125 19.42 -4.54 10.56
N PHE A 126 18.60 -4.74 11.59
CA PHE A 126 17.97 -3.66 12.31
C PHE A 126 18.73 -3.42 13.63
N PRO A 127 19.07 -2.16 13.92
CA PRO A 127 19.77 -1.84 15.15
C PRO A 127 19.01 -2.33 16.39
N ASP A 128 19.75 -2.73 17.41
CA ASP A 128 19.24 -3.23 18.70
C ASP A 128 18.47 -4.57 18.63
N GLY A 129 18.44 -5.23 17.47
CA GLY A 129 17.67 -6.47 17.30
C GLY A 129 16.16 -6.31 17.56
N ALA A 130 15.66 -5.08 17.52
CA ALA A 130 14.27 -4.78 17.82
C ALA A 130 13.34 -5.11 16.63
N SER A 131 12.08 -5.34 16.93
CA SER A 131 11.06 -5.55 15.92
C SER A 131 10.70 -4.26 15.22
N VAL A 132 10.38 -4.36 13.93
CA VAL A 132 9.90 -3.27 13.08
C VAL A 132 8.40 -3.43 12.83
N ILE A 133 7.66 -2.35 12.94
CA ILE A 133 6.21 -2.37 12.71
C ILE A 133 5.83 -1.87 11.32
N LYS A 134 6.66 -1.03 10.71
CA LYS A 134 6.38 -0.48 9.38
C LYS A 134 7.65 -0.03 8.67
N VAL A 135 7.69 -0.21 7.37
CA VAL A 135 8.70 0.35 6.48
C VAL A 135 8.08 1.37 5.53
N LEU A 136 8.84 2.41 5.24
CA LEU A 136 8.49 3.50 4.31
C LEU A 136 9.72 3.88 3.50
N VAL A 137 9.49 4.56 2.40
CA VAL A 137 10.55 5.24 1.65
C VAL A 137 10.20 6.72 1.52
N GLY A 138 11.14 7.57 1.87
CA GLY A 138 11.01 9.00 1.72
C GLY A 138 12.35 9.64 1.41
N SER A 139 12.38 10.56 0.44
CA SER A 139 13.61 11.26 -0.01
C SER A 139 14.79 10.32 -0.31
N GLY A 140 14.51 9.18 -0.97
CA GLY A 140 15.52 8.17 -1.29
C GLY A 140 16.11 7.42 -0.09
N ARG A 141 15.43 7.41 1.05
CA ARG A 141 15.87 6.70 2.25
C ARG A 141 14.82 5.67 2.67
N LEU A 142 15.26 4.51 3.11
CA LEU A 142 14.45 3.58 3.87
C LEU A 142 14.21 4.17 5.26
N ILE A 143 12.97 4.18 5.70
CA ILE A 143 12.56 4.58 7.04
C ILE A 143 11.85 3.40 7.68
N ALA A 144 12.25 3.05 8.90
CA ALA A 144 11.71 1.91 9.64
C ALA A 144 11.28 2.33 11.05
N LEU A 145 10.03 2.05 11.39
CA LEU A 145 9.50 2.33 12.70
C LEU A 145 9.82 1.17 13.64
N ARG A 146 10.50 1.49 14.74
CA ARG A 146 10.75 0.53 15.81
C ARG A 146 9.47 0.26 16.61
N SER A 147 9.21 -0.99 16.93
CA SER A 147 8.10 -1.35 17.80
C SER A 147 8.27 -0.79 19.22
N ASP A 148 7.14 -0.42 19.82
CA ASP A 148 7.04 -0.05 21.25
C ASP A 148 7.91 1.14 21.73
N THR A 149 8.32 2.00 20.81
CA THR A 149 9.10 3.21 21.14
C THR A 149 8.65 4.41 20.29
N GLU A 150 9.16 5.59 20.64
CA GLU A 150 9.07 6.80 19.84
C GLU A 150 10.16 6.91 18.75
N LYS A 151 11.00 5.88 18.58
CA LYS A 151 12.13 5.90 17.66
C LYS A 151 11.76 5.37 16.28
N PHE A 152 12.29 6.03 15.29
CA PHE A 152 12.36 5.50 13.92
C PHE A 152 13.80 5.58 13.42
N TYR A 153 14.17 4.63 12.58
CA TYR A 153 15.49 4.55 11.97
C TYR A 153 15.41 4.86 10.50
N TYR A 154 16.51 5.33 9.93
CA TYR A 154 16.59 5.61 8.49
C TYR A 154 17.92 5.16 7.91
N SER A 155 17.91 4.83 6.62
CA SER A 155 19.12 4.48 5.87
C SER A 155 19.86 5.73 5.41
N ASP A 156 21.09 5.57 4.96
CA ASP A 156 21.72 6.55 4.09
C ASP A 156 20.96 6.64 2.75
N PRO A 157 21.11 7.72 1.98
CA PRO A 157 20.45 7.85 0.70
C PRO A 157 20.79 6.69 -0.23
N LEU A 158 19.77 6.09 -0.85
CA LEU A 158 19.87 4.96 -1.78
C LEU A 158 20.56 3.71 -1.21
N ALA A 159 20.64 3.58 0.12
CA ALA A 159 21.23 2.43 0.78
C ALA A 159 20.17 1.49 1.35
N ALA A 160 20.40 0.18 1.20
CA ALA A 160 19.54 -0.86 1.77
C ALA A 160 19.89 -1.24 3.22
N THR A 161 20.79 -0.49 3.88
CA THR A 161 21.25 -0.76 5.24
C THR A 161 20.92 0.38 6.17
N ILE A 162 20.69 0.06 7.44
CA ILE A 162 20.38 1.04 8.49
C ILE A 162 21.54 1.07 9.48
N GLY A 163 22.15 2.25 9.65
CA GLY A 163 23.20 2.47 10.65
C GLY A 163 22.63 2.58 12.06
N ALA A 164 23.33 2.09 13.06
CA ALA A 164 22.88 2.11 14.45
C ALA A 164 22.68 3.52 15.02
N LEU A 165 23.35 4.52 14.46
CA LEU A 165 23.24 5.92 14.86
C LEU A 165 22.25 6.73 14.00
N ASN A 166 21.70 6.13 12.95
CA ASN A 166 20.77 6.78 12.05
C ASN A 166 19.34 6.64 12.56
N PHE A 167 19.04 7.31 13.66
CA PHE A 167 17.68 7.32 14.22
C PHE A 167 17.26 8.75 14.60
N ALA A 168 15.94 8.93 14.73
CA ALA A 168 15.35 10.09 15.35
C ALA A 168 14.21 9.65 16.27
N THR A 169 13.84 10.53 17.18
CA THR A 169 12.73 10.33 18.12
C THR A 169 11.64 11.36 17.86
N ALA A 170 10.38 10.97 18.03
CA ALA A 170 9.26 11.91 18.04
C ALA A 170 9.13 12.49 19.46
N GLU A 171 9.85 13.59 19.72
CA GLU A 171 10.08 14.10 21.09
C GLU A 171 8.91 14.88 21.71
N ASN A 172 7.84 15.13 20.96
CA ASN A 172 6.79 16.04 21.44
C ASN A 172 5.81 15.39 22.45
N GLN A 173 5.74 14.06 22.46
CA GLN A 173 4.94 13.28 23.41
C GLN A 173 5.66 11.93 23.60
N PRO A 174 5.73 11.38 24.83
CA PRO A 174 6.38 10.11 25.09
C PRO A 174 5.51 8.91 24.63
N ASP A 175 4.82 9.05 23.52
CA ASP A 175 3.91 8.04 22.98
C ASP A 175 4.64 7.14 21.98
N ARG A 176 4.25 5.86 21.98
CA ARG A 176 4.78 4.89 21.02
C ARG A 176 4.31 5.23 19.60
N LEU A 177 5.24 5.26 18.65
CA LEU A 177 4.90 5.37 17.24
C LEU A 177 4.03 4.18 16.81
N ARG A 178 2.92 4.47 16.15
CA ARG A 178 2.00 3.47 15.60
C ARG A 178 2.03 3.42 14.10
N ASP A 179 2.19 4.57 13.49
CA ASP A 179 2.22 4.72 12.04
C ASP A 179 2.98 5.97 11.63
N MET A 180 3.38 6.03 10.37
CA MET A 180 4.03 7.18 9.75
C MET A 180 3.59 7.30 8.30
N ILE A 181 3.45 8.52 7.84
CA ILE A 181 3.20 8.85 6.44
C ILE A 181 4.23 9.88 5.97
N PHE A 182 4.70 9.72 4.76
CA PHE A 182 5.56 10.71 4.11
C PHE A 182 4.70 11.60 3.20
N ILE A 183 4.72 12.90 3.47
CA ILE A 183 3.99 13.90 2.68
C ILE A 183 5.01 14.66 1.83
N LYS A 184 4.76 14.72 0.52
CA LYS A 184 5.55 15.48 -0.45
C LYS A 184 4.99 16.88 -0.62
#